data_3316111a1ff51966e55847ac92bc6edf
#
_entry.id   3316111a1ff51966e55847ac92bc6edf
#
_cell.length_a   1.000
_cell.length_b   1.000
_cell.length_c   1.000
_cell.angle_alpha   90.00
_cell.angle_beta   90.00
_cell.angle_gamma   90.00
#
_symmetry.space_group_name_H-M   'P 1'
#
loop_
_entity.id
_entity.type
_entity.pdbx_description
1 polymer ?
#
loop_
_entity_poly.entity_id
_entity_poly.type
_entity_poly.pdbx_seq_one_letter_code
_entity_poly.pdbx_strand_id
1 'polypeptide(L)'
;MKRRALLSLLFLGVAACTAGNRASDSSSAAALEAYPPEGRFLEVSGERVHYVEKGSGPPLVLIHGASGNLRDWTYRAVDQLSRRYRVIAFDRPGMGYTPRIDSNGASIQQQAALLSAASRQLGAERPIVLGHSYGGAVALAWGGEHPERASGLVLVSAASQTWDTGVPFFYRLTSGPLAGIANPAISALAGEDRVLDAIAGVFAPQPVPPGYAEHIGAQLSLRPASLRENALQRSSLKSEIARMLPRYGQLDLPVEILHGDADTTVGLQIHSVPTSRQIPGANLVVLPGIGHAAQHAAAPQMYAAIDRVAARAGLR
;
A
#
# COMPACT_ATOMS: atom_id res chain seq x y z
N MET A 1 11.91 -50.12 17.05
CA MET A 1 12.60 -48.83 17.24
C MET A 1 12.14 -47.71 16.30
N LYS A 2 11.84 -47.96 15.02
CA LYS A 2 11.48 -46.91 14.02
C LYS A 2 10.14 -46.18 14.29
N ARG A 3 9.10 -46.85 14.86
CA ARG A 3 7.81 -46.21 15.15
C ARG A 3 7.83 -45.20 16.32
N ARG A 4 8.70 -45.40 17.34
CA ARG A 4 8.84 -44.45 18.47
C ARG A 4 9.56 -43.18 18.10
N ALA A 5 10.54 -43.26 17.18
CA ALA A 5 11.28 -42.10 16.67
C ALA A 5 10.37 -41.18 15.78
N LEU A 6 9.47 -41.78 14.99
CA LEU A 6 8.52 -41.01 14.17
C LEU A 6 7.50 -40.25 15.02
N LEU A 7 6.96 -40.87 16.08
CA LEU A 7 6.06 -40.22 17.01
C LEU A 7 6.73 -39.07 17.77
N SER A 8 7.98 -39.22 18.20
CA SER A 8 8.74 -38.18 18.88
C SER A 8 9.03 -36.98 17.99
N LEU A 9 9.32 -37.20 16.72
CA LEU A 9 9.52 -36.13 15.71
C LEU A 9 8.21 -35.39 15.40
N LEU A 10 7.08 -36.10 15.36
CA LEU A 10 5.76 -35.47 15.19
C LEU A 10 5.39 -34.62 16.40
N PHE A 11 5.63 -35.09 17.63
CA PHE A 11 5.35 -34.33 18.87
C PHE A 11 6.25 -33.09 18.99
N LEU A 12 7.53 -33.18 18.62
CA LEU A 12 8.44 -32.04 18.58
C LEU A 12 8.02 -31.01 17.51
N GLY A 13 7.59 -31.46 16.34
CA GLY A 13 7.07 -30.60 15.28
C GLY A 13 5.78 -29.86 15.68
N VAL A 14 4.83 -30.56 16.33
CA VAL A 14 3.59 -29.96 16.82
C VAL A 14 3.86 -28.97 17.96
N ALA A 15 4.76 -29.31 18.90
CA ALA A 15 5.14 -28.40 19.97
C ALA A 15 5.84 -27.14 19.48
N ALA A 16 6.72 -27.25 18.49
CA ALA A 16 7.39 -26.10 17.87
C ALA A 16 6.41 -25.22 17.10
N CYS A 17 5.46 -25.79 16.35
CA CYS A 17 4.40 -25.05 15.67
C CYS A 17 3.46 -24.33 16.65
N THR A 18 3.08 -24.98 17.75
CA THR A 18 2.21 -24.35 18.76
C THR A 18 2.92 -23.23 19.53
N ALA A 19 4.21 -23.40 19.83
CA ALA A 19 5.01 -22.34 20.47
C ALA A 19 5.20 -21.13 19.51
N GLY A 20 5.49 -21.39 18.24
CA GLY A 20 5.61 -20.36 17.21
C GLY A 20 4.31 -19.56 17.00
N ASN A 21 3.16 -20.25 16.97
CA ASN A 21 1.86 -19.61 16.87
C ASN A 21 1.53 -18.73 18.09
N ARG A 22 1.79 -19.22 19.32
CA ARG A 22 1.59 -18.42 20.54
C ARG A 22 2.46 -17.17 20.58
N ALA A 23 3.74 -17.27 20.20
CA ALA A 23 4.64 -16.11 20.12
C ALA A 23 4.18 -15.10 19.06
N SER A 24 3.70 -15.58 17.94
CA SER A 24 3.12 -14.76 16.86
C SER A 24 1.82 -14.07 17.27
N ASP A 25 0.92 -14.78 17.98
CA ASP A 25 -0.32 -14.22 18.49
C ASP A 25 -0.03 -13.14 19.53
N SER A 26 0.94 -13.38 20.43
CA SER A 26 1.42 -12.40 21.40
C SER A 26 2.04 -11.16 20.71
N SER A 27 2.87 -11.35 19.69
CA SER A 27 3.45 -10.25 18.90
C SER A 27 2.38 -9.44 18.17
N SER A 28 1.38 -10.12 17.61
CA SER A 28 0.25 -9.46 16.95
C SER A 28 -0.60 -8.66 17.91
N ALA A 29 -0.88 -9.20 19.11
CA ALA A 29 -1.63 -8.50 20.16
C ALA A 29 -0.86 -7.27 20.66
N ALA A 30 0.44 -7.40 20.90
CA ALA A 30 1.30 -6.28 21.29
C ALA A 30 1.34 -5.17 20.21
N ALA A 31 1.39 -5.54 18.93
CA ALA A 31 1.33 -4.57 17.84
C ALA A 31 -0.01 -3.80 17.81
N LEU A 32 -1.13 -4.48 18.06
CA LEU A 32 -2.45 -3.85 18.11
C LEU A 32 -2.63 -2.95 19.32
N GLU A 33 -2.03 -3.31 20.46
CA GLU A 33 -2.02 -2.49 21.67
C GLU A 33 -1.15 -1.24 21.52
N ALA A 34 0.06 -1.39 20.96
CA ALA A 34 1.01 -0.30 20.77
C ALA A 34 0.54 0.71 19.71
N TYR A 35 -0.20 0.25 18.70
CA TYR A 35 -0.66 1.06 17.58
C TYR A 35 -2.18 0.90 17.38
N PRO A 36 -3.02 1.42 18.30
CA PRO A 36 -4.47 1.33 18.16
C PRO A 36 -4.97 2.00 16.86
N PRO A 37 -6.17 1.62 16.35
CA PRO A 37 -6.68 2.20 15.11
C PRO A 37 -6.87 3.71 15.26
N GLU A 38 -6.36 4.46 14.28
CA GLU A 38 -6.65 5.88 14.10
C GLU A 38 -7.93 6.00 13.28
N GLY A 39 -8.85 6.91 13.64
CA GLY A 39 -10.03 7.14 12.82
C GLY A 39 -11.18 6.16 13.06
N ARG A 40 -11.81 5.67 11.98
CA ARG A 40 -13.11 4.99 12.02
C ARG A 40 -13.17 3.77 11.12
N PHE A 41 -14.23 3.01 11.27
CA PHE A 41 -14.54 1.85 10.44
C PHE A 41 -15.85 2.07 9.67
N LEU A 42 -15.92 1.49 8.48
CA LEU A 42 -17.08 1.50 7.60
C LEU A 42 -17.34 0.08 7.11
N GLU A 43 -18.60 -0.34 7.11
CA GLU A 43 -19.01 -1.59 6.48
C GLU A 43 -19.41 -1.32 5.02
N VAL A 44 -18.74 -2.00 4.09
CA VAL A 44 -18.95 -1.83 2.65
C VAL A 44 -19.16 -3.20 2.03
N SER A 45 -20.37 -3.50 1.60
CA SER A 45 -20.72 -4.80 0.98
C SER A 45 -20.34 -6.02 1.86
N GLY A 46 -20.43 -5.88 3.18
CA GLY A 46 -20.06 -6.93 4.15
C GLY A 46 -18.59 -6.94 4.54
N GLU A 47 -17.77 -6.06 3.97
CA GLU A 47 -16.36 -5.92 4.29
C GLU A 47 -16.12 -4.70 5.18
N ARG A 48 -15.35 -4.87 6.24
CA ARG A 48 -14.99 -3.78 7.16
C ARG A 48 -13.76 -3.03 6.65
N VAL A 49 -13.90 -1.71 6.41
CA VAL A 49 -12.83 -0.85 5.92
C VAL A 49 -12.43 0.16 6.98
N HIS A 50 -11.15 0.23 7.32
CA HIS A 50 -10.58 1.23 8.22
C HIS A 50 -10.15 2.46 7.46
N TYR A 51 -10.47 3.66 7.98
CA TYR A 51 -10.13 4.92 7.36
C TYR A 51 -9.96 6.07 8.36
N VAL A 52 -9.18 7.07 7.95
CA VAL A 52 -9.10 8.38 8.60
C VAL A 52 -9.70 9.40 7.66
N GLU A 53 -10.53 10.30 8.19
CA GLU A 53 -11.12 11.40 7.46
C GLU A 53 -10.86 12.72 8.18
N LYS A 54 -10.39 13.75 7.44
CA LYS A 54 -10.10 15.06 7.98
C LYS A 54 -10.27 16.18 6.94
N GLY A 55 -10.72 17.34 7.40
CA GLY A 55 -10.86 18.53 6.56
C GLY A 55 -12.18 18.61 5.82
N SER A 56 -12.27 19.63 4.96
CA SER A 56 -13.43 19.93 4.10
C SER A 56 -12.94 20.43 2.74
N GLY A 57 -13.82 20.48 1.74
CA GLY A 57 -13.49 20.87 0.37
C GLY A 57 -13.52 19.69 -0.60
N PRO A 58 -12.84 19.77 -1.75
CA PRO A 58 -12.82 18.69 -2.73
C PRO A 58 -12.31 17.38 -2.11
N PRO A 59 -12.98 16.24 -2.37
CA PRO A 59 -12.58 14.98 -1.78
C PRO A 59 -11.25 14.46 -2.39
N LEU A 60 -10.35 13.98 -1.51
CA LEU A 60 -9.06 13.43 -1.83
C LEU A 60 -8.88 12.11 -1.10
N VAL A 61 -8.73 11.03 -1.85
CA VAL A 61 -8.44 9.69 -1.32
C VAL A 61 -6.94 9.41 -1.38
N LEU A 62 -6.38 8.89 -0.29
CA LEU A 62 -4.97 8.50 -0.16
C LEU A 62 -4.85 6.98 0.03
N ILE A 63 -4.04 6.32 -0.83
CA ILE A 63 -3.83 4.86 -0.85
C ILE A 63 -2.34 4.57 -0.65
N HIS A 64 -2.01 3.90 0.46
CA HIS A 64 -0.62 3.58 0.85
C HIS A 64 0.02 2.46 0.02
N GLY A 65 1.34 2.34 0.09
CA GLY A 65 2.15 1.34 -0.60
C GLY A 65 2.09 -0.07 0.00
N ALA A 66 2.88 -0.99 -0.57
CA ALA A 66 3.06 -2.33 -0.03
C ALA A 66 3.70 -2.26 1.36
N SER A 67 3.41 -3.25 2.23
CA SER A 67 3.92 -3.33 3.61
C SER A 67 3.63 -2.08 4.46
N GLY A 68 2.78 -1.17 4.00
CA GLY A 68 2.37 0.03 4.72
C GLY A 68 0.98 -0.09 5.33
N ASN A 69 0.52 1.02 5.88
CA ASN A 69 -0.83 1.25 6.36
C ASN A 69 -1.15 2.74 6.26
N LEU A 70 -2.36 3.17 6.62
CA LEU A 70 -2.78 4.57 6.50
C LEU A 70 -1.95 5.56 7.36
N ARG A 71 -1.18 5.06 8.36
CA ARG A 71 -0.28 5.89 9.16
C ARG A 71 0.83 6.53 8.33
N ASP A 72 1.17 5.97 7.16
CA ASP A 72 2.03 6.63 6.18
C ASP A 72 1.51 8.04 5.82
N TRP A 73 0.22 8.20 5.74
CA TRP A 73 -0.43 9.47 5.42
C TRP A 73 -0.71 10.34 6.66
N THR A 74 -1.09 9.72 7.80
CA THR A 74 -1.38 10.47 9.03
C THR A 74 -0.13 11.04 9.69
N TYR A 75 1.06 10.56 9.32
CA TYR A 75 2.31 11.13 9.80
C TYR A 75 2.40 12.64 9.56
N ARG A 76 2.05 13.12 8.37
CA ARG A 76 2.05 14.57 8.05
C ARG A 76 1.04 14.98 6.98
N ALA A 77 0.82 14.12 5.96
CA ALA A 77 0.10 14.52 4.76
C ALA A 77 -1.36 14.84 5.04
N VAL A 78 -2.05 14.04 5.86
CA VAL A 78 -3.46 14.27 6.21
C VAL A 78 -3.63 15.66 6.83
N ASP A 79 -2.78 16.06 7.78
CA ASP A 79 -2.89 17.36 8.46
C ASP A 79 -2.64 18.54 7.52
N GLN A 80 -1.69 18.42 6.63
CA GLN A 80 -1.38 19.50 5.68
C GLN A 80 -2.47 19.63 4.59
N LEU A 81 -2.89 18.50 4.03
CA LEU A 81 -3.88 18.46 2.95
C LEU A 81 -5.28 18.79 3.44
N SER A 82 -5.64 18.45 4.69
CA SER A 82 -6.95 18.72 5.26
C SER A 82 -7.30 20.22 5.42
N ARG A 83 -6.29 21.08 5.28
CA ARG A 83 -6.52 22.55 5.24
C ARG A 83 -7.23 23.01 3.97
N ARG A 84 -7.23 22.17 2.92
CA ARG A 84 -7.70 22.53 1.57
C ARG A 84 -8.59 21.47 0.92
N TYR A 85 -8.52 20.22 1.41
CA TYR A 85 -9.22 19.07 0.88
C TYR A 85 -9.96 18.34 2.00
N ARG A 86 -11.02 17.64 1.65
CA ARG A 86 -11.58 16.58 2.48
C ARG A 86 -10.78 15.31 2.22
N VAL A 87 -9.83 15.04 3.09
CA VAL A 87 -8.88 13.93 2.95
C VAL A 87 -9.46 12.66 3.55
N ILE A 88 -9.42 11.56 2.80
CA ILE A 88 -9.80 10.22 3.25
C ILE A 88 -8.61 9.29 2.98
N ALA A 89 -7.96 8.83 4.05
CA ALA A 89 -6.88 7.85 3.95
C ALA A 89 -7.42 6.47 4.35
N PHE A 90 -7.23 5.46 3.50
CA PHE A 90 -7.69 4.10 3.74
C PHE A 90 -6.53 3.16 4.09
N ASP A 91 -6.81 2.19 4.97
CA ASP A 91 -6.05 0.94 4.99
C ASP A 91 -6.50 0.05 3.84
N ARG A 92 -5.56 -0.43 3.02
CA ARG A 92 -5.85 -1.39 1.96
C ARG A 92 -6.22 -2.76 2.56
N PRO A 93 -7.04 -3.58 1.87
CA PRO A 93 -7.38 -4.93 2.31
C PRO A 93 -6.15 -5.75 2.76
N GLY A 94 -6.25 -6.34 3.96
CA GLY A 94 -5.20 -7.12 4.61
C GLY A 94 -4.08 -6.31 5.27
N MET A 95 -4.13 -4.98 5.19
CA MET A 95 -3.16 -4.06 5.79
C MET A 95 -3.80 -3.25 6.91
N GLY A 96 -2.96 -2.75 7.85
CA GLY A 96 -3.43 -1.97 8.97
C GLY A 96 -4.59 -2.66 9.70
N TYR A 97 -5.76 -2.04 9.67
CA TYR A 97 -6.97 -2.53 10.33
C TYR A 97 -8.10 -2.95 9.39
N THR A 98 -7.89 -2.88 8.08
CA THR A 98 -8.81 -3.46 7.08
C THR A 98 -8.52 -4.95 6.94
N PRO A 99 -9.49 -5.86 7.19
CA PRO A 99 -9.28 -7.30 7.03
C PRO A 99 -8.95 -7.71 5.59
N ARG A 100 -8.53 -8.96 5.43
CA ARG A 100 -8.41 -9.61 4.12
C ARG A 100 -9.79 -9.86 3.54
N ILE A 101 -9.95 -9.62 2.24
CA ILE A 101 -11.20 -9.81 1.51
C ILE A 101 -11.15 -10.99 0.51
N ASP A 102 -9.96 -11.53 0.26
CA ASP A 102 -9.76 -12.66 -0.63
C ASP A 102 -8.67 -13.60 -0.07
N SER A 103 -8.91 -14.91 -0.12
CA SER A 103 -7.96 -15.93 0.38
C SER A 103 -6.69 -16.03 -0.47
N ASN A 104 -6.75 -15.62 -1.73
CA ASN A 104 -5.63 -15.63 -2.69
C ASN A 104 -4.88 -14.30 -2.75
N GLY A 105 -5.28 -13.32 -1.94
CA GLY A 105 -4.79 -11.95 -1.97
C GLY A 105 -5.67 -11.06 -2.87
N ALA A 106 -6.14 -9.95 -2.28
CA ALA A 106 -6.98 -9.01 -3.01
C ALA A 106 -6.24 -8.39 -4.20
N SER A 107 -6.78 -8.54 -5.41
CA SER A 107 -6.23 -7.91 -6.61
C SER A 107 -6.35 -6.38 -6.56
N ILE A 108 -5.56 -5.66 -7.37
CA ILE A 108 -5.67 -4.19 -7.46
C ILE A 108 -7.07 -3.75 -7.89
N GLN A 109 -7.77 -4.54 -8.71
CA GLN A 109 -9.16 -4.29 -9.12
C GLN A 109 -10.15 -4.46 -7.96
N GLN A 110 -10.02 -5.55 -7.18
CA GLN A 110 -10.86 -5.76 -5.98
C GLN A 110 -10.64 -4.65 -4.95
N GLN A 111 -9.39 -4.25 -4.73
CA GLN A 111 -9.05 -3.15 -3.83
C GLN A 111 -9.65 -1.82 -4.33
N ALA A 112 -9.51 -1.50 -5.62
CA ALA A 112 -10.08 -0.31 -6.23
C ALA A 112 -11.61 -0.28 -6.12
N ALA A 113 -12.29 -1.40 -6.40
CA ALA A 113 -13.74 -1.52 -6.28
C ALA A 113 -14.22 -1.28 -4.84
N LEU A 114 -13.58 -1.92 -3.84
CA LEU A 114 -13.93 -1.77 -2.44
C LEU A 114 -13.71 -0.33 -1.95
N LEU A 115 -12.53 0.25 -2.22
CA LEU A 115 -12.21 1.61 -1.76
C LEU A 115 -13.03 2.68 -2.48
N SER A 116 -13.39 2.46 -3.76
CA SER A 116 -14.32 3.32 -4.49
C SER A 116 -15.73 3.27 -3.89
N ALA A 117 -16.22 2.08 -3.53
CA ALA A 117 -17.50 1.94 -2.87
C ALA A 117 -17.50 2.58 -1.47
N ALA A 118 -16.41 2.42 -0.71
CA ALA A 118 -16.21 3.07 0.59
C ALA A 118 -16.23 4.59 0.46
N SER A 119 -15.50 5.15 -0.49
CA SER A 119 -15.45 6.59 -0.78
C SER A 119 -16.85 7.14 -1.08
N ARG A 120 -17.60 6.47 -1.94
CA ARG A 120 -18.97 6.84 -2.28
C ARG A 120 -19.91 6.79 -1.07
N GLN A 121 -19.82 5.75 -0.24
CA GLN A 121 -20.65 5.65 0.97
C GLN A 121 -20.33 6.75 1.98
N LEU A 122 -19.13 7.29 1.96
CA LEU A 122 -18.73 8.49 2.71
C LEU A 122 -19.19 9.80 2.03
N GLY A 123 -19.89 9.74 0.89
CA GLY A 123 -20.32 10.91 0.12
C GLY A 123 -19.20 11.58 -0.68
N ALA A 124 -18.07 10.89 -0.90
CA ALA A 124 -17.00 11.31 -1.79
C ALA A 124 -17.16 10.57 -3.14
N GLU A 125 -18.12 11.04 -3.94
CA GLU A 125 -18.57 10.37 -5.19
C GLU A 125 -17.45 10.30 -6.25
N ARG A 126 -16.70 11.41 -6.41
CA ARG A 126 -15.64 11.56 -7.39
C ARG A 126 -14.41 12.24 -6.78
N PRO A 127 -13.65 11.53 -5.92
CA PRO A 127 -12.44 12.08 -5.34
C PRO A 127 -11.31 12.21 -6.36
N ILE A 128 -10.32 13.05 -6.04
CA ILE A 128 -8.96 12.86 -6.55
C ILE A 128 -8.41 11.62 -5.84
N VAL A 129 -7.84 10.68 -6.59
CA VAL A 129 -7.27 9.44 -6.03
C VAL A 129 -5.75 9.49 -6.11
N LEU A 130 -5.10 9.55 -4.95
CA LEU A 130 -3.65 9.51 -4.85
C LEU A 130 -3.19 8.15 -4.35
N GLY A 131 -2.26 7.54 -5.06
CA GLY A 131 -1.64 6.28 -4.66
C GLY A 131 -0.11 6.34 -4.69
N HIS A 132 0.52 5.83 -3.62
CA HIS A 132 1.96 5.65 -3.54
C HIS A 132 2.33 4.21 -3.83
N SER A 133 3.36 3.98 -4.66
CA SER A 133 3.92 2.63 -4.91
C SER A 133 2.86 1.62 -5.36
N TYR A 134 2.61 0.55 -4.60
CA TYR A 134 1.51 -0.39 -4.83
C TYR A 134 0.14 0.31 -4.86
N GLY A 135 -0.08 1.28 -3.97
CA GLY A 135 -1.30 2.10 -3.96
C GLY A 135 -1.52 2.88 -5.25
N GLY A 136 -0.45 3.20 -5.97
CA GLY A 136 -0.51 3.80 -7.31
C GLY A 136 -1.09 2.84 -8.36
N ALA A 137 -0.78 1.53 -8.28
CA ALA A 137 -1.43 0.53 -9.11
C ALA A 137 -2.94 0.40 -8.79
N VAL A 138 -3.32 0.50 -7.51
CA VAL A 138 -4.73 0.52 -7.10
C VAL A 138 -5.44 1.79 -7.60
N ALA A 139 -4.78 2.96 -7.55
CA ALA A 139 -5.33 4.20 -8.10
C ALA A 139 -5.53 4.13 -9.61
N LEU A 140 -4.59 3.52 -10.35
CA LEU A 140 -4.72 3.26 -11.78
C LEU A 140 -5.87 2.29 -12.08
N ALA A 141 -6.02 1.22 -11.28
CA ALA A 141 -7.16 0.30 -11.40
C ALA A 141 -8.48 1.02 -11.14
N TRP A 142 -8.52 1.91 -10.15
CA TRP A 142 -9.72 2.74 -9.89
C TRP A 142 -10.08 3.61 -11.10
N GLY A 143 -9.11 4.39 -11.63
CA GLY A 143 -9.35 5.22 -12.81
C GLY A 143 -9.71 4.43 -14.06
N GLY A 144 -9.16 3.22 -14.24
CA GLY A 144 -9.42 2.38 -15.41
C GLY A 144 -10.71 1.56 -15.35
N GLU A 145 -11.15 1.15 -14.14
CA GLU A 145 -12.37 0.34 -13.95
C GLU A 145 -13.60 1.20 -13.60
N HIS A 146 -13.38 2.35 -12.96
CA HIS A 146 -14.43 3.24 -12.43
C HIS A 146 -14.12 4.72 -12.73
N PRO A 147 -13.88 5.10 -14.01
CA PRO A 147 -13.50 6.47 -14.36
C PRO A 147 -14.56 7.50 -13.94
N GLU A 148 -15.84 7.11 -13.95
CA GLU A 148 -16.95 7.96 -13.49
C GLU A 148 -16.90 8.27 -12.00
N ARG A 149 -16.08 7.54 -11.23
CA ARG A 149 -15.91 7.65 -9.77
C ARG A 149 -14.58 8.25 -9.36
N ALA A 150 -13.89 8.94 -10.25
CA ALA A 150 -12.69 9.69 -9.95
C ALA A 150 -12.74 11.06 -10.65
N SER A 151 -12.17 12.08 -10.04
CA SER A 151 -11.96 13.38 -10.68
C SER A 151 -10.57 13.50 -11.30
N GLY A 152 -9.65 12.66 -10.93
CA GLY A 152 -8.30 12.58 -11.46
C GLY A 152 -7.39 11.74 -10.57
N LEU A 153 -6.18 11.47 -11.03
CA LEU A 153 -5.21 10.60 -10.37
C LEU A 153 -3.91 11.35 -10.05
N VAL A 154 -3.34 11.03 -8.89
CA VAL A 154 -1.96 11.41 -8.55
C VAL A 154 -1.18 10.14 -8.22
N LEU A 155 -0.16 9.86 -9.00
CA LEU A 155 0.65 8.65 -8.92
C LEU A 155 2.03 9.02 -8.36
N VAL A 156 2.37 8.52 -7.18
CA VAL A 156 3.65 8.80 -6.53
C VAL A 156 4.49 7.54 -6.49
N SER A 157 5.63 7.51 -7.18
CA SER A 157 6.52 6.34 -7.29
C SER A 157 5.75 5.05 -7.59
N ALA A 158 4.75 5.11 -8.48
CA ALA A 158 3.73 4.09 -8.68
C ALA A 158 4.25 2.88 -9.46
N ALA A 159 3.90 1.67 -9.02
CA ALA A 159 4.05 0.46 -9.81
C ALA A 159 2.96 0.46 -10.91
N SER A 160 3.34 0.76 -12.14
CA SER A 160 2.40 1.03 -13.25
C SER A 160 2.69 0.27 -14.54
N GLN A 161 3.81 -0.47 -14.59
CA GLN A 161 4.22 -1.26 -15.75
C GLN A 161 4.69 -2.64 -15.33
N THR A 162 4.82 -3.55 -16.28
CA THR A 162 5.47 -4.84 -16.06
C THR A 162 7.00 -4.68 -16.01
N TRP A 163 7.67 -5.60 -15.33
CA TRP A 163 9.14 -5.64 -15.18
C TRP A 163 9.67 -7.05 -15.38
N ASP A 164 10.96 -7.20 -15.69
CA ASP A 164 11.54 -8.50 -16.07
C ASP A 164 12.01 -9.36 -14.89
N THR A 165 12.17 -8.78 -13.70
CA THR A 165 12.58 -9.55 -12.52
C THR A 165 11.43 -10.41 -11.97
N GLY A 166 11.80 -11.56 -11.41
CA GLY A 166 10.85 -12.44 -10.73
C GLY A 166 10.40 -11.89 -9.36
N VAL A 167 9.47 -12.62 -8.73
CA VAL A 167 9.04 -12.32 -7.36
C VAL A 167 10.20 -12.58 -6.39
N PRO A 168 10.62 -11.62 -5.55
CA PRO A 168 11.70 -11.80 -4.58
C PRO A 168 11.45 -12.99 -3.64
N PHE A 169 12.55 -13.65 -3.20
CA PHE A 169 12.49 -14.84 -2.36
C PHE A 169 11.63 -14.64 -1.10
N PHE A 170 11.73 -13.49 -0.46
CA PHE A 170 10.92 -13.14 0.72
C PHE A 170 9.41 -13.31 0.46
N TYR A 171 8.90 -12.76 -0.64
CA TYR A 171 7.48 -12.88 -0.97
C TYR A 171 7.08 -14.30 -1.38
N ARG A 172 7.96 -15.04 -2.07
CA ARG A 172 7.69 -16.46 -2.38
C ARG A 172 7.63 -17.32 -1.11
N LEU A 173 8.47 -17.03 -0.12
CA LEU A 173 8.46 -17.72 1.18
C LEU A 173 7.19 -17.41 1.96
N THR A 174 6.80 -16.14 2.02
CA THR A 174 5.70 -15.64 2.86
C THR A 174 4.31 -15.81 2.24
N SER A 175 4.22 -16.17 0.95
CA SER A 175 2.97 -16.55 0.26
C SER A 175 2.88 -18.04 -0.08
N GLY A 176 4.00 -18.76 -0.09
CA GLY A 176 4.12 -20.15 -0.56
C GLY A 176 3.63 -21.20 0.46
N PRO A 177 3.88 -22.49 0.19
CA PRO A 177 3.45 -23.59 1.06
C PRO A 177 4.01 -23.52 2.48
N LEU A 178 5.19 -22.91 2.66
CA LEU A 178 5.83 -22.73 3.98
C LEU A 178 5.37 -21.47 4.72
N ALA A 179 4.47 -20.67 4.17
CA ALA A 179 4.01 -19.41 4.76
C ALA A 179 3.38 -19.60 6.15
N GLY A 180 2.71 -20.74 6.39
CA GLY A 180 2.14 -21.06 7.70
C GLY A 180 3.16 -21.21 8.83
N ILE A 181 4.43 -21.47 8.50
CA ILE A 181 5.55 -21.55 9.46
C ILE A 181 6.40 -20.29 9.38
N ALA A 182 6.69 -19.82 8.18
CA ALA A 182 7.57 -18.67 7.96
C ALA A 182 6.99 -17.36 8.53
N ASN A 183 5.70 -17.09 8.32
CA ASN A 183 5.10 -15.84 8.74
C ASN A 183 5.04 -15.69 10.28
N PRO A 184 4.62 -16.70 11.06
CA PRO A 184 4.74 -16.64 12.51
C PRO A 184 6.18 -16.46 13.00
N ALA A 185 7.15 -17.15 12.38
CA ALA A 185 8.56 -17.02 12.74
C ALA A 185 9.09 -15.61 12.44
N ILE A 186 8.79 -15.06 11.28
CA ILE A 186 9.16 -13.69 10.91
C ILE A 186 8.52 -12.69 11.89
N SER A 187 7.22 -12.83 12.16
CA SER A 187 6.50 -11.97 13.11
C SER A 187 7.12 -11.96 14.52
N ALA A 188 7.53 -13.14 15.00
CA ALA A 188 8.10 -13.29 16.33
C ALA A 188 9.58 -12.88 16.45
N LEU A 189 10.35 -12.99 15.35
CA LEU A 189 11.81 -12.83 15.33
C LEU A 189 12.30 -11.59 14.58
N ALA A 190 11.40 -10.79 14.00
CA ALA A 190 11.76 -9.54 13.35
C ALA A 190 12.25 -8.54 14.41
N GLY A 191 13.57 -8.44 14.55
CA GLY A 191 14.21 -7.47 15.44
C GLY A 191 14.00 -6.03 14.95
N GLU A 192 14.01 -5.10 15.89
CA GLU A 192 13.81 -3.66 15.63
C GLU A 192 14.81 -3.11 14.60
N ASP A 193 16.08 -3.47 14.71
CA ASP A 193 17.12 -3.02 13.77
C ASP A 193 16.80 -3.37 12.32
N ARG A 194 16.31 -4.59 12.06
CA ARG A 194 15.92 -5.01 10.70
C ARG A 194 14.72 -4.25 10.16
N VAL A 195 13.80 -3.87 11.05
CA VAL A 195 12.64 -3.05 10.69
C VAL A 195 13.09 -1.65 10.33
N LEU A 196 13.98 -1.07 11.13
CA LEU A 196 14.57 0.26 10.87
C LEU A 196 15.38 0.27 9.58
N ASP A 197 16.19 -0.75 9.33
CA ASP A 197 16.94 -0.91 8.07
C ASP A 197 16.00 -1.00 6.85
N ALA A 198 14.91 -1.74 6.96
CA ALA A 198 13.93 -1.85 5.90
C ALA A 198 13.23 -0.50 5.62
N ILE A 199 12.88 0.24 6.67
CA ILE A 199 12.32 1.60 6.54
C ILE A 199 13.36 2.52 5.90
N ALA A 200 14.62 2.52 6.38
CA ALA A 200 15.70 3.32 5.81
C ALA A 200 15.92 3.02 4.32
N GLY A 201 15.83 1.75 3.93
CA GLY A 201 15.93 1.34 2.53
C GLY A 201 14.85 1.93 1.64
N VAL A 202 13.62 2.12 2.16
CA VAL A 202 12.52 2.77 1.40
C VAL A 202 12.78 4.28 1.22
N PHE A 203 13.41 4.93 2.19
CA PHE A 203 13.71 6.36 2.13
C PHE A 203 14.98 6.68 1.35
N ALA A 204 15.91 5.71 1.20
CA ALA A 204 17.20 5.96 0.56
C ALA A 204 17.05 6.60 -0.83
N PRO A 205 17.89 7.61 -1.17
CA PRO A 205 19.04 8.12 -0.44
C PRO A 205 18.72 9.14 0.68
N GLN A 206 17.45 9.52 0.87
CA GLN A 206 17.07 10.44 1.93
C GLN A 206 17.11 9.77 3.30
N PRO A 207 17.40 10.53 4.37
CA PRO A 207 17.22 10.01 5.73
C PRO A 207 15.72 9.80 6.05
N VAL A 208 15.45 8.86 6.94
CA VAL A 208 14.10 8.69 7.50
C VAL A 208 13.73 9.94 8.30
N PRO A 209 12.57 10.56 8.07
CA PRO A 209 12.16 11.73 8.84
C PRO A 209 12.02 11.41 10.33
N PRO A 210 12.40 12.35 11.23
CA PRO A 210 12.30 12.14 12.67
C PRO A 210 10.89 11.72 13.12
N GLY A 211 10.79 10.66 13.91
CA GLY A 211 9.53 10.14 14.43
C GLY A 211 8.68 9.32 13.43
N TYR A 212 9.14 9.15 12.17
CA TYR A 212 8.39 8.37 11.21
C TYR A 212 8.36 6.88 11.54
N ALA A 213 9.50 6.32 11.93
CA ALA A 213 9.62 4.89 12.23
C ALA A 213 8.71 4.47 13.39
N GLU A 214 8.60 5.30 14.41
CA GLU A 214 7.73 5.13 15.56
C GLU A 214 6.25 5.30 15.16
N HIS A 215 5.95 6.26 14.28
CA HIS A 215 4.58 6.59 13.88
C HIS A 215 3.97 5.52 12.98
N ILE A 216 4.74 4.99 12.02
CA ILE A 216 4.21 4.08 10.97
C ILE A 216 3.65 2.76 11.52
N GLY A 217 4.09 2.35 12.73
CA GLY A 217 3.66 1.09 13.32
C GLY A 217 3.98 -0.10 12.44
N ALA A 218 5.23 -0.27 12.04
CA ALA A 218 5.67 -1.32 11.12
C ALA A 218 5.29 -2.74 11.61
N GLN A 219 5.16 -2.92 12.92
CA GLN A 219 4.70 -4.17 13.56
C GLN A 219 3.30 -4.58 13.10
N LEU A 220 2.43 -3.64 12.73
CA LEU A 220 1.12 -3.96 12.15
C LEU A 220 1.24 -4.72 10.82
N SER A 221 2.29 -4.43 10.03
CA SER A 221 2.58 -5.09 8.76
C SER A 221 3.30 -6.42 8.93
N LEU A 222 3.93 -6.65 10.08
CA LEU A 222 4.61 -7.90 10.43
C LEU A 222 3.68 -8.97 10.99
N ARG A 223 2.41 -8.68 11.26
CA ARG A 223 1.43 -9.71 11.67
C ARG A 223 1.34 -10.78 10.58
N PRO A 224 1.26 -12.09 10.93
CA PRO A 224 1.29 -13.17 9.95
C PRO A 224 0.25 -13.03 8.83
N ALA A 225 -0.95 -12.58 9.17
CA ALA A 225 -2.01 -12.35 8.19
C ALA A 225 -1.64 -11.23 7.20
N SER A 226 -1.05 -10.12 7.68
CA SER A 226 -0.62 -9.00 6.84
C SER A 226 0.61 -9.36 5.99
N LEU A 227 1.57 -10.12 6.54
CA LEU A 227 2.71 -10.64 5.78
C LEU A 227 2.25 -11.51 4.62
N ARG A 228 1.32 -12.45 4.90
CA ARG A 228 0.75 -13.33 3.87
C ARG A 228 0.02 -12.56 2.80
N GLU A 229 -0.86 -11.65 3.20
CA GLU A 229 -1.64 -10.83 2.25
C GLU A 229 -0.74 -9.96 1.37
N ASN A 230 0.21 -9.26 1.98
CA ASN A 230 1.17 -8.44 1.24
C ASN A 230 1.98 -9.27 0.22
N ALA A 231 2.38 -10.49 0.59
CA ALA A 231 3.11 -11.37 -0.30
C ALA A 231 2.25 -11.89 -1.47
N LEU A 232 0.99 -12.25 -1.23
CA LEU A 232 0.04 -12.66 -2.26
C LEU A 232 -0.21 -11.52 -3.25
N GLN A 233 -0.53 -10.33 -2.73
CA GLN A 233 -0.74 -9.12 -3.53
C GLN A 233 0.50 -8.77 -4.38
N ARG A 234 1.70 -8.86 -3.81
CA ARG A 234 2.96 -8.60 -4.54
C ARG A 234 3.23 -9.66 -5.61
N SER A 235 2.86 -10.90 -5.38
CA SER A 235 3.07 -12.00 -6.32
C SER A 235 2.16 -11.90 -7.55
N SER A 236 0.94 -11.40 -7.41
CA SER A 236 -0.03 -11.23 -8.51
C SER A 236 0.11 -9.89 -9.25
N LEU A 237 0.72 -8.88 -8.64
CA LEU A 237 0.74 -7.48 -9.12
C LEU A 237 1.17 -7.35 -10.58
N LYS A 238 2.27 -8.02 -11.00
CA LYS A 238 2.79 -7.94 -12.37
C LYS A 238 1.75 -8.37 -13.40
N SER A 239 1.07 -9.50 -13.14
CA SER A 239 0.04 -10.03 -14.05
C SER A 239 -1.22 -9.16 -14.06
N GLU A 240 -1.56 -8.53 -12.94
CA GLU A 240 -2.68 -7.62 -12.82
C GLU A 240 -2.44 -6.32 -13.59
N ILE A 241 -1.24 -5.75 -13.46
CA ILE A 241 -0.80 -4.59 -14.25
C ILE A 241 -0.83 -4.94 -15.75
N ALA A 242 -0.31 -6.11 -16.14
CA ALA A 242 -0.31 -6.52 -17.55
C ALA A 242 -1.73 -6.52 -18.15
N ARG A 243 -2.74 -6.93 -17.38
CA ARG A 243 -4.14 -6.88 -17.82
C ARG A 243 -4.71 -5.46 -17.89
N MET A 244 -4.16 -4.53 -17.11
CA MET A 244 -4.62 -3.14 -17.06
C MET A 244 -3.98 -2.26 -18.14
N LEU A 245 -2.76 -2.56 -18.58
CA LEU A 245 -2.00 -1.75 -19.56
C LEU A 245 -2.81 -1.33 -20.79
N PRO A 246 -3.63 -2.20 -21.45
CA PRO A 246 -4.39 -1.80 -22.63
C PRO A 246 -5.41 -0.68 -22.38
N ARG A 247 -5.76 -0.41 -21.13
CA ARG A 247 -6.72 0.64 -20.75
C ARG A 247 -6.08 2.01 -20.54
N TYR A 248 -4.77 2.10 -20.43
CA TYR A 248 -4.08 3.38 -20.14
C TYR A 248 -4.36 4.43 -21.22
N GLY A 249 -4.39 4.05 -22.49
CA GLY A 249 -4.72 4.95 -23.60
C GLY A 249 -6.18 5.44 -23.63
N GLN A 250 -7.04 4.86 -22.78
CA GLN A 250 -8.47 5.19 -22.68
C GLN A 250 -8.78 6.04 -21.45
N LEU A 251 -7.79 6.32 -20.58
CA LEU A 251 -7.96 7.15 -19.40
C LEU A 251 -8.17 8.61 -19.80
N ASP A 252 -9.39 9.09 -19.65
CA ASP A 252 -9.77 10.49 -19.90
C ASP A 252 -9.97 11.22 -18.56
N LEU A 253 -8.93 11.24 -17.75
CA LEU A 253 -8.87 11.89 -16.45
C LEU A 253 -7.57 12.69 -16.34
N PRO A 254 -7.56 13.82 -15.61
CA PRO A 254 -6.32 14.48 -15.24
C PRO A 254 -5.41 13.53 -14.47
N VAL A 255 -4.20 13.29 -14.95
CA VAL A 255 -3.20 12.43 -14.28
C VAL A 255 -1.92 13.22 -14.07
N GLU A 256 -1.45 13.22 -12.82
CA GLU A 256 -0.13 13.72 -12.42
C GLU A 256 0.69 12.54 -11.90
N ILE A 257 1.93 12.43 -12.37
CA ILE A 257 2.88 11.38 -12.00
C ILE A 257 4.10 12.05 -11.39
N LEU A 258 4.45 11.67 -10.16
CA LEU A 258 5.67 12.10 -9.50
C LEU A 258 6.57 10.91 -9.25
N HIS A 259 7.85 11.02 -9.62
CA HIS A 259 8.78 9.92 -9.43
C HIS A 259 10.20 10.44 -9.20
N GLY A 260 10.85 9.90 -8.18
CA GLY A 260 12.26 10.18 -7.92
C GLY A 260 13.18 9.43 -8.88
N ASP A 261 14.21 10.08 -9.42
CA ASP A 261 15.16 9.43 -10.32
C ASP A 261 16.19 8.54 -9.60
N ALA A 262 16.28 8.65 -8.27
CA ALA A 262 17.06 7.77 -7.40
C ALA A 262 16.23 6.62 -6.79
N ASP A 263 14.98 6.40 -7.23
CA ASP A 263 14.14 5.30 -6.77
C ASP A 263 14.67 3.95 -7.29
N THR A 264 15.21 3.13 -6.35
CA THR A 264 15.71 1.78 -6.63
C THR A 264 14.67 0.68 -6.37
N THR A 265 13.51 1.03 -5.81
CA THR A 265 12.42 0.08 -5.50
C THR A 265 11.46 -0.06 -6.66
N VAL A 266 11.04 1.07 -7.24
CA VAL A 266 10.19 1.16 -8.43
C VAL A 266 10.93 2.04 -9.44
N GLY A 267 11.53 1.44 -10.45
CA GLY A 267 12.38 2.17 -11.40
C GLY A 267 11.59 3.18 -12.25
N LEU A 268 11.99 4.45 -12.21
CA LEU A 268 11.41 5.53 -13.00
C LEU A 268 11.26 5.17 -14.49
N GLN A 269 12.34 4.63 -15.09
CA GLN A 269 12.40 4.30 -16.52
C GLN A 269 11.52 3.09 -16.89
N ILE A 270 11.27 2.20 -15.93
CA ILE A 270 10.40 1.03 -16.12
C ILE A 270 8.93 1.42 -16.01
N HIS A 271 8.60 2.27 -15.02
CA HIS A 271 7.21 2.52 -14.64
C HIS A 271 6.70 3.89 -15.14
N SER A 272 7.14 4.99 -14.58
CA SER A 272 6.51 6.29 -14.79
C SER A 272 6.75 6.88 -16.18
N VAL A 273 7.93 6.68 -16.77
CA VAL A 273 8.24 7.19 -18.10
C VAL A 273 7.33 6.57 -19.17
N PRO A 274 7.19 5.24 -19.31
CA PRO A 274 6.26 4.69 -20.29
C PRO A 274 4.79 4.98 -19.93
N THR A 275 4.42 4.99 -18.66
CA THR A 275 3.04 5.29 -18.25
C THR A 275 2.62 6.71 -18.64
N SER A 276 3.51 7.70 -18.48
CA SER A 276 3.22 9.07 -18.89
C SER A 276 3.03 9.25 -20.42
N ARG A 277 3.61 8.35 -21.19
CA ARG A 277 3.45 8.34 -22.67
C ARG A 277 2.19 7.60 -23.12
N GLN A 278 1.72 6.64 -22.29
CA GLN A 278 0.54 5.81 -22.61
C GLN A 278 -0.78 6.46 -22.18
N ILE A 279 -0.76 7.28 -21.13
CA ILE A 279 -1.95 7.96 -20.62
C ILE A 279 -2.05 9.35 -21.28
N PRO A 280 -3.12 9.62 -22.05
CA PRO A 280 -3.30 10.92 -22.71
C PRO A 280 -3.31 12.07 -21.70
N GLY A 281 -2.51 13.11 -21.95
CA GLY A 281 -2.47 14.29 -21.09
C GLY A 281 -1.89 14.07 -19.67
N ALA A 282 -1.27 12.92 -19.40
CA ALA A 282 -0.55 12.72 -18.15
C ALA A 282 0.68 13.63 -18.08
N ASN A 283 0.87 14.27 -16.92
CA ASN A 283 2.05 15.08 -16.64
C ASN A 283 3.02 14.30 -15.74
N LEU A 284 4.29 14.16 -16.18
CA LEU A 284 5.34 13.52 -15.39
C LEU A 284 6.28 14.57 -14.80
N VAL A 285 6.37 14.57 -13.48
CA VAL A 285 7.35 15.34 -12.71
C VAL A 285 8.44 14.40 -12.20
N VAL A 286 9.62 14.49 -12.77
CA VAL A 286 10.81 13.79 -12.29
C VAL A 286 11.42 14.60 -11.15
N LEU A 287 11.73 13.94 -10.03
CA LEU A 287 12.27 14.54 -8.82
C LEU A 287 13.75 14.17 -8.67
N PRO A 288 14.68 15.09 -8.98
CA PRO A 288 16.11 14.79 -8.98
C PRO A 288 16.63 14.39 -7.59
N GLY A 289 17.38 13.28 -7.52
CA GLY A 289 17.99 12.75 -6.30
C GLY A 289 17.01 12.18 -5.28
N ILE A 290 15.72 12.11 -5.57
CA ILE A 290 14.70 11.58 -4.66
C ILE A 290 14.54 10.07 -4.85
N GLY A 291 14.45 9.34 -3.73
CA GLY A 291 14.19 7.90 -3.68
C GLY A 291 12.70 7.53 -3.70
N HIS A 292 12.39 6.32 -3.19
CA HIS A 292 11.05 5.75 -3.28
C HIS A 292 9.99 6.47 -2.44
N ALA A 293 10.36 7.00 -1.26
CA ALA A 293 9.43 7.70 -0.37
C ALA A 293 9.18 9.18 -0.79
N ALA A 294 8.90 9.41 -2.07
CA ALA A 294 8.72 10.75 -2.63
C ALA A 294 7.55 11.52 -1.99
N GLN A 295 6.53 10.84 -1.45
CA GLN A 295 5.41 11.45 -0.72
C GLN A 295 5.86 12.19 0.55
N HIS A 296 7.01 11.82 1.12
CA HIS A 296 7.62 12.50 2.26
C HIS A 296 8.74 13.42 1.85
N ALA A 297 9.67 12.91 1.03
CA ALA A 297 10.88 13.63 0.63
C ALA A 297 10.60 14.84 -0.28
N ALA A 298 9.52 14.77 -1.05
CA ALA A 298 9.08 15.81 -1.98
C ALA A 298 7.61 16.21 -1.75
N ALA A 299 7.18 16.26 -0.50
CA ALA A 299 5.79 16.57 -0.12
C ALA A 299 5.25 17.87 -0.76
N PRO A 300 5.99 18.99 -0.85
CA PRO A 300 5.50 20.19 -1.54
C PRO A 300 5.17 19.95 -3.00
N GLN A 301 5.98 19.17 -3.72
CA GLN A 301 5.73 18.82 -5.12
C GLN A 301 4.51 17.92 -5.28
N MET A 302 4.29 16.99 -4.34
CA MET A 302 3.09 16.17 -4.28
C MET A 302 1.83 17.03 -4.05
N TYR A 303 1.88 18.00 -3.13
CA TYR A 303 0.76 18.92 -2.89
C TYR A 303 0.45 19.75 -4.12
N ALA A 304 1.48 20.26 -4.80
CA ALA A 304 1.31 20.99 -6.05
C ALA A 304 0.70 20.14 -7.18
N ALA A 305 1.04 18.84 -7.25
CA ALA A 305 0.44 17.91 -8.21
C ALA A 305 -1.05 17.68 -7.92
N ILE A 306 -1.43 17.52 -6.65
CA ILE A 306 -2.84 17.42 -6.24
C ILE A 306 -3.59 18.68 -6.68
N ASP A 307 -3.01 19.86 -6.47
CA ASP A 307 -3.63 21.14 -6.87
C ASP A 307 -3.78 21.25 -8.40
N ARG A 308 -2.81 20.79 -9.19
CA ARG A 308 -2.93 20.75 -10.66
C ARG A 308 -4.04 19.80 -11.12
N VAL A 309 -4.16 18.62 -10.50
CA VAL A 309 -5.29 17.72 -10.79
C VAL A 309 -6.60 18.39 -10.43
N ALA A 310 -6.71 19.02 -9.26
CA ALA A 310 -7.92 19.72 -8.83
C ALA A 310 -8.34 20.84 -9.80
N ALA A 311 -7.37 21.62 -10.28
CA ALA A 311 -7.62 22.69 -11.28
C ALA A 311 -8.08 22.11 -12.63
N ARG A 312 -7.40 21.07 -13.13
CA ARG A 312 -7.77 20.39 -14.40
C ARG A 312 -9.12 19.68 -14.33
N ALA A 313 -9.52 19.24 -13.15
CA ALA A 313 -10.82 18.61 -12.89
C ALA A 313 -11.94 19.62 -12.60
N GLY A 314 -11.66 20.94 -12.59
CA GLY A 314 -12.64 21.99 -12.29
C GLY A 314 -13.13 22.00 -10.83
N LEU A 315 -12.34 21.49 -9.90
CA LEU A 315 -12.66 21.44 -8.47
C LEU A 315 -12.19 22.69 -7.72
N ARG A 316 -11.35 23.50 -8.35
CA ARG A 316 -10.78 24.76 -7.84
C ARG A 316 -10.50 25.71 -8.98
#